data_1e6f8a5d5974cebafd062f93a941b7b4
#
_entry.id   1e6f8a5d5974cebafd062f93a941b7b4
#
_cell.length_a   1.000
_cell.length_b   1.000
_cell.length_c   1.000
_cell.angle_alpha   90.00
_cell.angle_beta   90.00
_cell.angle_gamma   90.00
#
_symmetry.space_group_name_H-M   'P 1'
#
loop_
_entity.id
_entity.type
_entity.pdbx_description
1 polymer ?
#
loop_
_entity_poly.entity_id
_entity_poly.type
_entity_poly.pdbx_seq_one_letter_code
_entity_poly.pdbx_strand_id
1 'polypeptide(L)'
;MASSAFAQQALTDVLSSPRRGNWDDQFDARATGGQKVATNQPVLSSQTIGNIQSAMSQYTDIAGRGGWPSVPGNTKLHLGVSDPAVQSLRQRLIVSGDLPQSAGAGSSAFDTYVDAAVKRFQTRHGLPADGVMGQFTYAAMNVSANVRLGQLQTNLQRVTQLANQSAGAQRFVMVNIPAARIEAVENGGVIQRHTAVVGKIDRQTPILNSNIHEVILNPYWTAPKSIIQKDIIPLMRKDPQYLAKNKIRLYDQSGQEVPPESVDWNTDDAVKLMFRQDP
;
A
#
# COMPACT_ATOMS: atom_id res chain seq x y z
N MET A 1 29.04 0.23 -11.76
CA MET A 1 28.29 1.42 -11.34
C MET A 1 26.97 1.64 -12.11
N ALA A 2 26.66 0.91 -13.17
CA ALA A 2 25.37 1.03 -13.90
C ALA A 2 24.19 0.25 -13.26
N SER A 3 24.47 -0.74 -12.42
CA SER A 3 23.44 -1.63 -11.84
C SER A 3 22.55 -0.97 -10.77
N SER A 4 23.05 0.03 -10.04
CA SER A 4 22.28 0.72 -8.99
C SER A 4 21.27 1.72 -9.55
N ALA A 5 21.55 2.32 -10.68
CA ALA A 5 20.65 3.30 -11.33
C ALA A 5 19.40 2.62 -11.90
N PHE A 6 19.54 1.43 -12.50
CA PHE A 6 18.40 0.66 -13.01
C PHE A 6 17.48 0.14 -11.89
N ALA A 7 18.04 -0.26 -10.75
CA ALA A 7 17.26 -0.71 -9.61
C ALA A 7 16.49 0.46 -8.94
N GLN A 8 17.10 1.63 -8.89
CA GLN A 8 16.47 2.84 -8.38
C GLN A 8 15.37 3.35 -9.32
N GLN A 9 15.58 3.26 -10.62
CA GLN A 9 14.61 3.65 -11.65
C GLN A 9 13.38 2.72 -11.63
N ALA A 10 13.58 1.40 -11.53
CA ALA A 10 12.49 0.43 -11.39
C ALA A 10 11.67 0.64 -10.11
N LEU A 11 12.29 1.04 -8.99
CA LEU A 11 11.60 1.39 -7.75
C LEU A 11 10.82 2.71 -7.90
N THR A 12 11.39 3.69 -8.58
CA THR A 12 10.74 4.98 -8.86
C THR A 12 9.56 4.77 -9.79
N ASP A 13 9.67 3.93 -10.81
CA ASP A 13 8.58 3.61 -11.76
C ASP A 13 7.43 2.84 -11.10
N VAL A 14 7.73 1.91 -10.17
CA VAL A 14 6.70 1.20 -9.38
C VAL A 14 6.03 2.14 -8.38
N LEU A 15 6.76 3.11 -7.82
CA LEU A 15 6.25 4.08 -6.86
C LEU A 15 5.56 5.27 -7.56
N SER A 16 5.96 5.61 -8.77
CA SER A 16 5.42 6.72 -9.57
C SER A 16 4.31 6.32 -10.53
N SER A 17 3.86 5.07 -10.49
CA SER A 17 2.74 4.61 -11.33
C SER A 17 1.50 5.46 -11.09
N PRO A 18 0.99 6.18 -12.11
CA PRO A 18 -0.05 7.21 -11.96
C PRO A 18 -1.41 6.68 -11.50
N ARG A 19 -1.59 5.35 -11.40
CA ARG A 19 -2.86 4.72 -10.99
C ARG A 19 -3.01 4.49 -9.48
N ARG A 20 -2.04 4.85 -8.65
CA ARG A 20 -2.18 4.81 -7.18
C ARG A 20 -2.85 6.05 -6.59
N GLY A 21 -3.43 6.93 -7.35
CA GLY A 21 -3.84 8.21 -6.84
C GLY A 21 -4.96 8.96 -7.52
N ASN A 22 -5.75 8.34 -8.39
CA ASN A 22 -7.02 8.93 -8.77
C ASN A 22 -8.06 8.55 -7.71
N TRP A 23 -8.56 9.54 -7.00
CA TRP A 23 -9.72 9.38 -6.11
C TRP A 23 -10.99 8.94 -6.87
N ASP A 24 -10.99 9.04 -8.19
CA ASP A 24 -12.03 8.51 -9.08
C ASP A 24 -11.93 7.00 -9.33
N ASP A 25 -10.78 6.39 -9.06
CA ASP A 25 -10.69 4.93 -8.92
C ASP A 25 -11.40 4.58 -7.60
N GLN A 26 -12.69 4.35 -7.70
CA GLN A 26 -13.49 3.80 -6.61
C GLN A 26 -12.70 2.65 -6.02
N PHE A 27 -12.17 2.85 -4.83
CA PHE A 27 -11.55 1.80 -4.04
C PHE A 27 -12.67 0.80 -3.75
N ASP A 28 -12.83 -0.17 -4.64
CA ASP A 28 -13.76 -1.27 -4.41
C ASP A 28 -13.19 -2.13 -3.29
N ALA A 29 -13.60 -1.80 -2.07
CA ALA A 29 -13.32 -2.60 -0.89
C ALA A 29 -13.80 -4.07 -1.05
N ARG A 30 -14.66 -4.35 -2.04
CA ARG A 30 -15.12 -5.69 -2.42
C ARG A 30 -14.11 -6.42 -3.27
N ALA A 31 -13.28 -5.71 -4.06
CA ALA A 31 -12.20 -6.32 -4.85
C ALA A 31 -11.02 -6.79 -3.99
N THR A 32 -10.91 -6.36 -2.73
CA THR A 32 -9.90 -6.83 -1.76
C THR A 32 -10.29 -8.15 -1.09
N GLY A 33 -11.14 -8.96 -1.69
CA GLY A 33 -11.43 -10.35 -1.29
C GLY A 33 -10.23 -11.31 -1.38
N GLY A 34 -8.99 -10.80 -1.41
CA GLY A 34 -7.78 -11.56 -1.20
C GLY A 34 -7.85 -12.25 0.17
N GLN A 35 -7.53 -13.54 0.22
CA GLN A 35 -7.47 -14.35 1.43
C GLN A 35 -6.82 -13.55 2.55
N LYS A 36 -7.63 -13.06 3.50
CA LYS A 36 -7.13 -12.40 4.70
C LYS A 36 -6.40 -13.48 5.48
N VAL A 37 -5.08 -13.41 5.51
CA VAL A 37 -4.31 -14.24 6.45
C VAL A 37 -4.75 -13.77 7.84
N ALA A 38 -5.64 -14.55 8.46
CA ALA A 38 -6.12 -14.29 9.80
C ALA A 38 -5.00 -14.64 10.77
N THR A 39 -4.23 -13.65 11.17
CA THR A 39 -3.23 -13.78 12.22
C THR A 39 -3.46 -12.70 13.26
N ASN A 40 -3.35 -13.06 14.54
CA ASN A 40 -3.34 -12.12 15.65
C ASN A 40 -1.93 -11.56 15.95
N GLN A 41 -0.95 -11.91 15.11
CA GLN A 41 0.43 -11.49 15.29
C GLN A 41 0.63 -10.04 14.82
N PRO A 42 1.18 -9.15 15.66
CA PRO A 42 1.47 -7.77 15.28
C PRO A 42 2.59 -7.69 14.25
N VAL A 43 2.54 -6.67 13.39
CA VAL A 43 3.68 -6.35 12.49
C VAL A 43 4.94 -6.03 13.30
N LEU A 44 4.81 -5.33 14.43
CA LEU A 44 5.92 -5.07 15.34
C LEU A 44 6.03 -6.20 16.37
N SER A 45 6.73 -7.27 15.99
CA SER A 45 6.96 -8.43 16.86
C SER A 45 8.32 -9.09 16.59
N SER A 46 8.84 -9.82 17.56
CA SER A 46 10.05 -10.64 17.42
C SER A 46 9.90 -11.70 16.32
N GLN A 47 8.69 -12.23 16.14
CA GLN A 47 8.39 -13.17 15.07
C GLN A 47 8.54 -12.55 13.69
N THR A 48 8.08 -11.30 13.50
CA THR A 48 8.26 -10.57 12.24
C THR A 48 9.74 -10.38 11.93
N ILE A 49 10.55 -10.03 12.95
CA ILE A 49 12.02 -9.92 12.82
C ILE A 49 12.62 -11.26 12.38
N GLY A 50 12.27 -12.36 13.05
CA GLY A 50 12.72 -13.71 12.70
C GLY A 50 12.30 -14.14 11.29
N ASN A 51 11.07 -13.84 10.90
CA ASN A 51 10.57 -14.13 9.55
C ASN A 51 11.32 -13.34 8.47
N ILE A 52 11.65 -12.06 8.72
CA ILE A 52 12.46 -11.26 7.80
C ILE A 52 13.88 -11.84 7.69
N GLN A 53 14.51 -12.22 8.79
CA GLN A 53 15.84 -12.85 8.79
C GLN A 53 15.86 -14.16 8.01
N SER A 54 14.85 -15.02 8.21
CA SER A 54 14.69 -16.27 7.46
C SER A 54 14.51 -16.01 5.97
N ALA A 55 13.68 -15.01 5.60
CA ALA A 55 13.50 -14.60 4.21
C ALA A 55 14.80 -14.05 3.61
N MET A 56 15.59 -13.27 4.37
CA MET A 56 16.89 -12.77 3.91
C MET A 56 17.85 -13.90 3.59
N SER A 57 17.93 -14.94 4.43
CA SER A 57 18.75 -16.13 4.16
C SER A 57 18.31 -16.80 2.85
N GLN A 58 17.01 -17.06 2.68
CA GLN A 58 16.46 -17.64 1.47
C GLN A 58 16.78 -16.80 0.22
N TYR A 59 16.60 -15.47 0.29
CA TYR A 59 16.86 -14.59 -0.85
C TYR A 59 18.35 -14.44 -1.14
N THR A 60 19.23 -14.57 -0.13
CA THR A 60 20.68 -14.63 -0.31
C THR A 60 21.07 -15.88 -1.11
N ASP A 61 20.51 -17.04 -0.78
CA ASP A 61 20.73 -18.28 -1.49
C ASP A 61 20.24 -18.22 -2.94
N ILE A 62 19.07 -17.63 -3.16
CA ILE A 62 18.51 -17.42 -4.50
C ILE A 62 19.43 -16.49 -5.31
N ALA A 63 19.84 -15.36 -4.74
CA ALA A 63 20.72 -14.41 -5.40
C ALA A 63 22.09 -15.01 -5.71
N GLY A 64 22.66 -15.82 -4.81
CA GLY A 64 23.93 -16.53 -5.00
C GLY A 64 23.90 -17.57 -6.13
N ARG A 65 22.73 -18.12 -6.45
CA ARG A 65 22.50 -19.03 -7.59
C ARG A 65 22.15 -18.29 -8.89
N GLY A 66 22.32 -16.96 -8.95
CA GLY A 66 22.01 -16.14 -10.14
C GLY A 66 20.61 -15.51 -10.14
N GLY A 67 19.85 -15.68 -9.06
CA GLY A 67 18.50 -15.11 -8.92
C GLY A 67 17.42 -15.96 -9.61
N TRP A 68 16.38 -15.31 -10.06
CA TRP A 68 15.27 -15.91 -10.79
C TRP A 68 15.12 -15.33 -12.19
N PRO A 69 14.53 -16.10 -13.15
CA PRO A 69 14.30 -15.61 -14.49
C PRO A 69 13.27 -14.48 -14.50
N SER A 70 13.42 -13.56 -15.45
CA SER A 70 12.40 -12.58 -15.78
C SER A 70 11.24 -13.25 -16.53
N VAL A 71 10.03 -12.83 -16.23
CA VAL A 71 8.82 -13.28 -16.93
C VAL A 71 8.46 -12.25 -17.98
N PRO A 72 8.38 -12.60 -19.29
CA PRO A 72 7.97 -11.67 -20.33
C PRO A 72 6.59 -11.06 -20.07
N GLY A 73 6.47 -9.74 -20.13
CA GLY A 73 5.31 -8.99 -19.67
C GLY A 73 4.27 -8.60 -20.72
N ASN A 74 4.29 -9.24 -21.90
CA ASN A 74 3.54 -8.76 -23.05
C ASN A 74 2.13 -9.34 -23.19
N THR A 75 1.77 -10.37 -22.41
CA THR A 75 0.54 -11.12 -22.55
C THR A 75 -0.22 -11.16 -21.22
N LYS A 76 -1.53 -11.02 -21.27
CA LYS A 76 -2.38 -11.21 -20.09
C LYS A 76 -2.58 -12.72 -19.85
N LEU A 77 -1.73 -13.31 -19.00
CA LEU A 77 -1.79 -14.72 -18.65
C LEU A 77 -2.81 -14.94 -17.51
N HIS A 78 -3.61 -15.96 -17.63
CA HIS A 78 -4.61 -16.39 -16.63
C HIS A 78 -4.96 -17.86 -16.81
N LEU A 79 -5.71 -18.43 -15.91
CA LEU A 79 -6.15 -19.83 -15.96
C LEU A 79 -6.75 -20.18 -17.34
N GLY A 80 -6.31 -21.31 -17.90
CA GLY A 80 -6.76 -21.86 -19.19
C GLY A 80 -5.98 -21.36 -20.41
N VAL A 81 -5.07 -20.37 -20.26
CA VAL A 81 -4.21 -19.91 -21.36
C VAL A 81 -3.02 -20.85 -21.54
N SER A 82 -2.62 -21.07 -22.80
CA SER A 82 -1.36 -21.73 -23.15
C SER A 82 -0.47 -20.72 -23.89
N ASP A 83 0.70 -20.42 -23.30
CA ASP A 83 1.64 -19.42 -23.81
C ASP A 83 3.08 -19.81 -23.42
N PRO A 84 4.09 -19.66 -24.29
CA PRO A 84 5.48 -19.95 -23.95
C PRO A 84 5.99 -19.19 -22.72
N ALA A 85 5.49 -17.97 -22.45
CA ALA A 85 5.84 -17.19 -21.27
C ALA A 85 5.46 -17.87 -19.94
N VAL A 86 4.50 -18.82 -19.97
CA VAL A 86 4.12 -19.59 -18.79
C VAL A 86 5.27 -20.47 -18.30
N GLN A 87 6.16 -20.94 -19.18
CA GLN A 87 7.35 -21.70 -18.77
C GLN A 87 8.27 -20.85 -17.88
N SER A 88 8.55 -19.62 -18.30
CA SER A 88 9.34 -18.68 -17.48
C SER A 88 8.64 -18.32 -16.19
N LEU A 89 7.30 -18.15 -16.22
CA LEU A 89 6.48 -17.91 -15.03
C LEU A 89 6.57 -19.09 -14.05
N ARG A 90 6.45 -20.33 -14.52
CA ARG A 90 6.59 -21.54 -13.69
C ARG A 90 7.97 -21.60 -13.04
N GLN A 91 9.03 -21.43 -13.81
CA GLN A 91 10.40 -21.40 -13.28
C GLN A 91 10.56 -20.30 -12.21
N ARG A 92 10.05 -19.11 -12.47
CA ARG A 92 10.08 -17.97 -11.53
C ARG A 92 9.36 -18.31 -10.21
N LEU A 93 8.18 -18.91 -10.30
CA LEU A 93 7.37 -19.31 -9.14
C LEU A 93 7.98 -20.49 -8.37
N ILE A 94 8.65 -21.43 -9.06
CA ILE A 94 9.38 -22.55 -8.42
C ILE A 94 10.55 -21.98 -7.62
N VAL A 95 11.37 -21.11 -8.20
CA VAL A 95 12.54 -20.53 -7.52
C VAL A 95 12.13 -19.73 -6.29
N SER A 96 10.99 -19.03 -6.33
CA SER A 96 10.47 -18.29 -5.17
C SER A 96 9.68 -19.13 -4.15
N GLY A 97 9.48 -20.41 -4.43
CA GLY A 97 8.75 -21.33 -3.57
C GLY A 97 7.22 -21.18 -3.64
N ASP A 98 6.70 -20.39 -4.57
CA ASP A 98 5.26 -20.24 -4.76
C ASP A 98 4.64 -21.43 -5.52
N LEU A 99 5.43 -22.11 -6.36
CA LEU A 99 5.02 -23.32 -7.09
C LEU A 99 5.92 -24.49 -6.68
N PRO A 100 5.36 -25.66 -6.34
CA PRO A 100 6.19 -26.84 -6.07
C PRO A 100 6.89 -27.32 -7.33
N GLN A 101 8.10 -27.86 -7.19
CA GLN A 101 8.90 -28.35 -8.32
C GLN A 101 8.22 -29.48 -9.08
N SER A 102 7.43 -30.29 -8.38
CA SER A 102 6.62 -31.39 -8.97
C SER A 102 5.56 -30.92 -9.96
N ALA A 103 5.17 -29.64 -9.96
CA ALA A 103 4.22 -29.10 -10.92
C ALA A 103 4.81 -28.91 -12.34
N GLY A 104 6.14 -29.15 -12.51
CA GLY A 104 6.82 -29.12 -13.81
C GLY A 104 7.08 -27.72 -14.36
N ALA A 105 8.33 -27.44 -14.69
CA ALA A 105 8.75 -26.15 -15.24
C ALA A 105 8.51 -26.02 -16.76
N GLY A 106 8.38 -27.12 -17.47
CA GLY A 106 8.38 -27.17 -18.95
C GLY A 106 7.03 -26.97 -19.62
N SER A 107 5.92 -26.90 -18.85
CA SER A 107 4.58 -26.75 -19.43
C SER A 107 4.29 -25.30 -19.79
N SER A 108 3.72 -25.07 -20.97
CA SER A 108 3.19 -23.77 -21.40
C SER A 108 1.74 -23.51 -20.95
N ALA A 109 1.09 -24.48 -20.29
CA ALA A 109 -0.28 -24.34 -19.81
C ALA A 109 -0.33 -23.57 -18.49
N PHE A 110 -1.15 -22.54 -18.44
CA PHE A 110 -1.53 -21.86 -17.19
C PHE A 110 -2.67 -22.66 -16.54
N ASP A 111 -2.30 -23.67 -15.79
CA ASP A 111 -3.22 -24.58 -15.10
C ASP A 111 -3.58 -24.09 -13.68
N THR A 112 -4.35 -24.88 -12.96
CA THR A 112 -4.81 -24.60 -11.61
C THR A 112 -3.66 -24.48 -10.59
N TYR A 113 -2.53 -25.17 -10.82
CA TYR A 113 -1.35 -25.08 -9.97
C TYR A 113 -0.66 -23.72 -10.12
N VAL A 114 -0.54 -23.23 -11.38
CA VAL A 114 0.01 -21.91 -11.67
C VAL A 114 -0.92 -20.80 -11.16
N ASP A 115 -2.23 -20.93 -11.36
CA ASP A 115 -3.22 -19.99 -10.84
C ASP A 115 -3.09 -19.84 -9.32
N ALA A 116 -3.07 -20.95 -8.60
CA ALA A 116 -2.90 -20.96 -7.15
C ALA A 116 -1.54 -20.36 -6.71
N ALA A 117 -0.47 -20.61 -7.47
CA ALA A 117 0.86 -20.05 -7.20
C ALA A 117 0.91 -18.54 -7.44
N VAL A 118 0.30 -18.05 -8.53
CA VAL A 118 0.18 -16.60 -8.81
C VAL A 118 -0.64 -15.91 -7.71
N LYS A 119 -1.77 -16.49 -7.28
CA LYS A 119 -2.56 -15.96 -6.16
C LYS A 119 -1.77 -15.89 -4.86
N ARG A 120 -0.94 -16.91 -4.54
CA ARG A 120 -0.03 -16.87 -3.39
C ARG A 120 0.98 -15.73 -3.50
N PHE A 121 1.61 -15.63 -4.68
CA PHE A 121 2.54 -14.54 -4.97
C PHE A 121 1.88 -13.17 -4.81
N GLN A 122 0.72 -12.95 -5.41
CA GLN A 122 -0.05 -11.71 -5.32
C GLN A 122 -0.39 -11.36 -3.87
N THR A 123 -0.91 -12.32 -3.09
CA THR A 123 -1.25 -12.13 -1.67
C THR A 123 -0.06 -11.63 -0.86
N ARG A 124 1.10 -12.29 -0.96
CA ARG A 124 2.27 -11.89 -0.17
C ARG A 124 2.95 -10.60 -0.66
N HIS A 125 2.61 -10.13 -1.85
CA HIS A 125 3.08 -8.84 -2.37
C HIS A 125 2.04 -7.72 -2.25
N GLY A 126 0.92 -7.97 -1.57
CA GLY A 126 -0.13 -6.96 -1.35
C GLY A 126 -0.92 -6.60 -2.61
N LEU A 127 -0.92 -7.49 -3.62
CA LEU A 127 -1.69 -7.35 -4.84
C LEU A 127 -3.04 -8.06 -4.71
N PRO A 128 -4.08 -7.67 -5.48
CA PRO A 128 -5.31 -8.45 -5.60
C PRO A 128 -4.99 -9.88 -6.05
N ALA A 129 -5.47 -10.88 -5.31
CA ALA A 129 -5.21 -12.30 -5.58
C ALA A 129 -6.21 -12.86 -6.60
N ASP A 130 -6.23 -12.29 -7.80
CA ASP A 130 -7.13 -12.65 -8.91
C ASP A 130 -6.60 -13.77 -9.80
N GLY A 131 -5.31 -14.13 -9.66
CA GLY A 131 -4.65 -15.13 -10.50
C GLY A 131 -4.28 -14.63 -11.89
N VAL A 132 -4.45 -13.34 -12.17
CA VAL A 132 -4.17 -12.76 -13.48
C VAL A 132 -2.81 -12.08 -13.48
N MET A 133 -2.00 -12.37 -14.50
CA MET A 133 -0.74 -11.68 -14.74
C MET A 133 -1.00 -10.32 -15.41
N GLY A 134 -1.41 -9.33 -14.60
CA GLY A 134 -1.55 -7.94 -15.01
C GLY A 134 -0.26 -7.15 -14.83
N GLN A 135 -0.27 -5.89 -15.26
CA GLN A 135 0.89 -4.99 -15.22
C GLN A 135 1.59 -4.95 -13.85
N PHE A 136 0.83 -4.84 -12.76
CA PHE A 136 1.39 -4.77 -11.40
C PHE A 136 1.97 -6.12 -10.93
N THR A 137 1.36 -7.23 -11.35
CA THR A 137 1.87 -8.56 -11.04
C THR A 137 3.21 -8.80 -11.75
N TYR A 138 3.32 -8.44 -13.04
CA TYR A 138 4.58 -8.50 -13.77
C TYR A 138 5.66 -7.60 -13.16
N ALA A 139 5.32 -6.36 -12.83
CA ALA A 139 6.26 -5.43 -12.20
C ALA A 139 6.80 -5.98 -10.88
N ALA A 140 5.93 -6.52 -10.02
CA ALA A 140 6.33 -7.14 -8.76
C ALA A 140 7.15 -8.43 -8.96
N MET A 141 6.79 -9.25 -9.95
CA MET A 141 7.43 -10.54 -10.25
C MET A 141 8.86 -10.36 -10.76
N ASN A 142 9.09 -9.31 -11.56
CA ASN A 142 10.36 -9.04 -12.23
C ASN A 142 11.36 -8.21 -11.39
N VAL A 143 11.00 -7.83 -10.15
CA VAL A 143 11.99 -7.25 -9.23
C VAL A 143 13.03 -8.31 -8.89
N SER A 144 14.32 -8.04 -9.09
CA SER A 144 15.39 -9.00 -8.87
C SER A 144 15.53 -9.44 -7.42
N ALA A 145 16.12 -10.64 -7.20
CA ALA A 145 16.36 -11.17 -5.87
C ALA A 145 17.24 -10.24 -5.01
N ASN A 146 18.27 -9.64 -5.61
CA ASN A 146 19.16 -8.69 -4.93
C ASN A 146 18.41 -7.43 -4.46
N VAL A 147 17.52 -6.88 -5.29
CA VAL A 147 16.70 -5.73 -4.90
C VAL A 147 15.76 -6.11 -3.76
N ARG A 148 15.14 -7.29 -3.81
CA ARG A 148 14.30 -7.80 -2.70
C ARG A 148 15.09 -7.98 -1.42
N LEU A 149 16.31 -8.52 -1.51
CA LEU A 149 17.21 -8.65 -0.35
C LEU A 149 17.52 -7.30 0.28
N GLY A 150 17.85 -6.28 -0.51
CA GLY A 150 18.06 -4.91 -0.01
C GLY A 150 16.81 -4.31 0.65
N GLN A 151 15.60 -4.58 0.11
CA GLN A 151 14.35 -4.19 0.72
C GLN A 151 14.11 -4.87 2.08
N LEU A 152 14.42 -6.17 2.18
CA LEU A 152 14.32 -6.92 3.44
C LEU A 152 15.31 -6.39 4.50
N GLN A 153 16.55 -6.07 4.10
CA GLN A 153 17.56 -5.48 5.01
C GLN A 153 17.08 -4.14 5.57
N THR A 154 16.58 -3.25 4.70
CA THR A 154 16.02 -1.95 5.13
C THR A 154 14.82 -2.13 6.06
N ASN A 155 13.93 -3.07 5.75
CA ASN A 155 12.75 -3.33 6.58
C ASN A 155 13.12 -3.98 7.91
N LEU A 156 14.14 -4.85 7.95
CA LEU A 156 14.64 -5.41 9.21
C LEU A 156 15.09 -4.31 10.17
N GLN A 157 15.88 -3.33 9.68
CA GLN A 157 16.32 -2.20 10.48
C GLN A 157 15.14 -1.39 11.02
N ARG A 158 14.17 -1.05 10.15
CA ARG A 158 12.97 -0.27 10.52
C ARG A 158 12.12 -1.00 11.56
N VAL A 159 11.82 -2.28 11.33
CA VAL A 159 10.98 -3.06 12.24
C VAL A 159 11.65 -3.23 13.58
N THR A 160 12.96 -3.50 13.60
CA THR A 160 13.75 -3.62 14.85
C THR A 160 13.73 -2.31 15.63
N GLN A 161 13.96 -1.19 14.98
CA GLN A 161 13.94 0.12 15.63
C GLN A 161 12.55 0.43 16.23
N LEU A 162 11.47 0.22 15.44
CA LEU A 162 10.10 0.48 15.90
C LEU A 162 9.67 -0.49 17.01
N ALA A 163 10.05 -1.78 16.92
CA ALA A 163 9.76 -2.77 17.94
C ALA A 163 10.43 -2.39 19.27
N ASN A 164 11.67 -1.89 19.23
CA ASN A 164 12.37 -1.41 20.43
C ASN A 164 11.70 -0.17 21.03
N GLN A 165 11.18 0.74 20.21
CA GLN A 165 10.45 1.92 20.70
C GLN A 165 9.11 1.57 21.36
N SER A 166 8.46 0.50 20.91
CA SER A 166 7.21 0.01 21.49
C SER A 166 7.41 -1.07 22.56
N ALA A 167 8.67 -1.41 22.87
CA ALA A 167 9.00 -2.42 23.88
C ALA A 167 8.45 -2.02 25.26
N GLY A 168 7.69 -2.93 25.89
CA GLY A 168 7.04 -2.69 27.17
C GLY A 168 5.67 -1.99 27.11
N ALA A 169 5.25 -1.50 25.94
CA ALA A 169 3.90 -0.98 25.78
C ALA A 169 2.87 -2.12 25.82
N GLN A 170 1.99 -2.13 26.83
CA GLN A 170 0.90 -3.10 26.89
C GLN A 170 -0.15 -2.88 25.78
N ARG A 171 -0.35 -1.63 25.37
CA ARG A 171 -1.29 -1.23 24.33
C ARG A 171 -0.65 -0.21 23.41
N PHE A 172 -0.82 -0.41 22.10
CA PHE A 172 -0.42 0.58 21.10
C PHE A 172 -1.24 0.43 19.82
N VAL A 173 -1.26 1.49 19.02
CA VAL A 173 -1.82 1.50 17.68
C VAL A 173 -0.68 1.69 16.69
N MET A 174 -0.59 0.79 15.72
CA MET A 174 0.41 0.84 14.65
C MET A 174 -0.27 1.11 13.31
N VAL A 175 0.16 2.17 12.62
CA VAL A 175 -0.28 2.46 11.25
C VAL A 175 0.82 2.07 10.28
N ASN A 176 0.58 1.00 9.53
CA ASN A 176 1.48 0.56 8.46
C ASN A 176 1.09 1.28 7.16
N ILE A 177 1.73 2.43 6.90
CA ILE A 177 1.43 3.28 5.75
C ILE A 177 1.61 2.53 4.41
N PRO A 178 2.72 1.81 4.15
CA PRO A 178 2.88 1.06 2.91
C PRO A 178 1.83 -0.04 2.68
N ALA A 179 1.32 -0.64 3.74
CA ALA A 179 0.29 -1.67 3.67
C ALA A 179 -1.14 -1.11 3.74
N ALA A 180 -1.31 0.20 3.97
CA ALA A 180 -2.58 0.87 4.20
C ALA A 180 -3.41 0.14 5.29
N ARG A 181 -2.76 -0.19 6.41
CA ARG A 181 -3.39 -0.93 7.52
C ARG A 181 -3.10 -0.28 8.86
N ILE A 182 -4.08 -0.40 9.76
CA ILE A 182 -3.98 -0.01 11.16
C ILE A 182 -4.21 -1.23 12.03
N GLU A 183 -3.38 -1.42 13.04
CA GLU A 183 -3.46 -2.49 14.03
C GLU A 183 -3.59 -1.89 15.41
N ALA A 184 -4.58 -2.31 16.19
CA ALA A 184 -4.63 -2.10 17.63
C ALA A 184 -4.07 -3.36 18.32
N VAL A 185 -3.03 -3.17 19.10
CA VAL A 185 -2.31 -4.25 19.76
C VAL A 185 -2.48 -4.13 21.27
N GLU A 186 -2.78 -5.24 21.92
CA GLU A 186 -2.87 -5.36 23.37
C GLU A 186 -2.19 -6.66 23.82
N ASN A 187 -1.32 -6.55 24.83
CA ASN A 187 -0.60 -7.67 25.42
C ASN A 187 0.12 -8.56 24.37
N GLY A 188 0.72 -7.93 23.35
CA GLY A 188 1.44 -8.60 22.29
C GLY A 188 0.60 -9.27 21.21
N GLY A 189 -0.74 -9.12 21.24
CA GLY A 189 -1.65 -9.62 20.22
C GLY A 189 -2.43 -8.51 19.53
N VAL A 190 -2.75 -8.70 18.24
CA VAL A 190 -3.64 -7.79 17.50
C VAL A 190 -5.07 -8.07 17.90
N ILE A 191 -5.73 -7.08 18.52
CA ILE A 191 -7.15 -7.15 18.91
C ILE A 191 -8.07 -6.63 17.80
N GLN A 192 -7.61 -5.67 17.02
CA GLN A 192 -8.34 -5.14 15.87
C GLN A 192 -7.39 -4.79 14.72
N ARG A 193 -7.84 -5.01 13.48
CA ARG A 193 -7.12 -4.64 12.28
C ARG A 193 -8.09 -4.07 11.25
N HIS A 194 -7.75 -2.89 10.74
CA HIS A 194 -8.57 -2.17 9.77
C HIS A 194 -7.74 -1.74 8.56
N THR A 195 -8.41 -1.56 7.43
CA THR A 195 -7.83 -0.86 6.29
C THR A 195 -7.79 0.64 6.62
N ALA A 196 -6.67 1.28 6.30
CA ALA A 196 -6.49 2.72 6.47
C ALA A 196 -6.40 3.40 5.11
N VAL A 197 -6.92 4.62 5.02
CA VAL A 197 -6.64 5.51 3.89
C VAL A 197 -5.37 6.27 4.21
N VAL A 198 -4.38 6.15 3.34
CA VAL A 198 -3.08 6.80 3.50
C VAL A 198 -2.85 7.79 2.36
N GLY A 199 -1.94 8.74 2.59
CA GLY A 199 -1.61 9.76 1.60
C GLY A 199 -0.95 9.16 0.34
N LYS A 200 -1.06 9.88 -0.75
CA LYS A 200 -0.42 9.57 -2.03
C LYS A 200 1.00 10.16 -2.12
N ILE A 201 1.73 9.86 -3.19
CA ILE A 201 3.16 10.21 -3.33
C ILE A 201 3.42 11.71 -3.16
N ASP A 202 2.55 12.55 -3.73
CA ASP A 202 2.63 14.02 -3.66
C ASP A 202 2.05 14.62 -2.36
N ARG A 203 1.41 13.78 -1.53
CA ARG A 203 0.79 14.16 -0.24
C ARG A 203 0.94 13.03 0.76
N GLN A 204 2.17 12.73 1.13
CA GLN A 204 2.49 11.59 1.98
C GLN A 204 1.91 11.74 3.38
N THR A 205 1.43 10.63 3.93
CA THR A 205 1.13 10.55 5.37
C THR A 205 2.45 10.68 6.13
N PRO A 206 2.57 11.62 7.08
CA PRO A 206 3.78 11.80 7.86
C PRO A 206 4.04 10.60 8.78
N ILE A 207 5.32 10.33 9.03
CA ILE A 207 5.72 9.37 10.07
C ILE A 207 5.61 10.09 11.41
N LEU A 208 4.76 9.57 12.29
CA LEU A 208 4.49 10.15 13.60
C LEU A 208 4.67 9.09 14.69
N ASN A 209 5.15 9.53 15.85
CA ASN A 209 5.11 8.76 17.08
C ASN A 209 4.51 9.67 18.16
N SER A 210 3.36 9.30 18.72
CA SER A 210 2.61 10.10 19.68
C SER A 210 1.77 9.22 20.58
N ASN A 211 1.21 9.82 21.63
CA ASN A 211 0.25 9.17 22.51
C ASN A 211 -1.17 9.64 22.20
N ILE A 212 -2.16 8.75 22.35
CA ILE A 212 -3.57 9.10 22.29
C ILE A 212 -3.94 9.74 23.63
N HIS A 213 -4.35 11.02 23.60
CA HIS A 213 -4.75 11.78 24.78
C HIS A 213 -6.26 11.92 24.89
N GLU A 214 -6.94 11.91 23.75
CA GLU A 214 -8.37 12.19 23.66
C GLU A 214 -9.02 11.34 22.57
N VAL A 215 -10.25 10.95 22.78
CA VAL A 215 -11.13 10.32 21.78
C VAL A 215 -12.37 11.18 21.62
N ILE A 216 -12.55 11.75 20.45
CA ILE A 216 -13.72 12.57 20.11
C ILE A 216 -14.70 11.73 19.32
N LEU A 217 -15.92 11.58 19.84
CA LEU A 217 -17.00 10.88 19.15
C LEU A 217 -17.73 11.83 18.21
N ASN A 218 -18.08 11.35 17.00
CA ASN A 218 -18.71 12.15 15.94
C ASN A 218 -17.99 13.48 15.71
N PRO A 219 -16.66 13.47 15.39
CA PRO A 219 -15.90 14.69 15.25
C PRO A 219 -16.35 15.47 14.01
N TYR A 220 -16.33 16.78 14.13
CA TYR A 220 -16.28 17.62 12.93
C TYR A 220 -14.93 17.47 12.27
N TRP A 221 -14.93 17.36 10.94
CA TRP A 221 -13.66 17.45 10.21
C TRP A 221 -13.36 18.91 9.87
N THR A 222 -12.22 19.43 10.32
CA THR A 222 -11.74 20.75 9.94
C THR A 222 -10.68 20.61 8.85
N ALA A 223 -10.94 21.17 7.67
CA ALA A 223 -10.04 21.05 6.54
C ALA A 223 -8.71 21.77 6.79
N PRO A 224 -7.56 21.10 6.63
CA PRO A 224 -6.26 21.76 6.68
C PRO A 224 -6.11 22.79 5.55
N LYS A 225 -5.35 23.88 5.79
CA LYS A 225 -5.10 24.93 4.80
C LYS A 225 -4.60 24.39 3.45
N SER A 226 -3.77 23.37 3.47
CA SER A 226 -3.25 22.74 2.24
C SER A 226 -4.34 22.06 1.40
N ILE A 227 -5.37 21.48 2.01
CA ILE A 227 -6.52 20.90 1.33
C ILE A 227 -7.44 22.01 0.83
N ILE A 228 -7.68 23.04 1.63
CA ILE A 228 -8.46 24.20 1.20
C ILE A 228 -7.89 24.76 -0.10
N GLN A 229 -6.59 25.07 -0.09
CA GLN A 229 -5.91 25.72 -1.22
C GLN A 229 -5.80 24.82 -2.45
N LYS A 230 -5.42 23.55 -2.25
CA LYS A 230 -5.10 22.64 -3.37
C LYS A 230 -6.31 21.91 -3.95
N ASP A 231 -7.36 21.73 -3.15
CA ASP A 231 -8.51 20.92 -3.54
C ASP A 231 -9.81 21.72 -3.50
N ILE A 232 -10.18 22.31 -2.36
CA ILE A 232 -11.52 22.88 -2.18
C ILE A 232 -11.70 24.13 -3.04
N ILE A 233 -10.75 25.09 -3.03
CA ILE A 233 -10.83 26.30 -3.84
C ILE A 233 -10.95 25.96 -5.34
N PRO A 234 -10.10 25.12 -5.93
CA PRO A 234 -10.25 24.70 -7.32
C PRO A 234 -11.58 23.98 -7.63
N LEU A 235 -12.12 23.22 -6.67
CA LEU A 235 -13.41 22.55 -6.83
C LEU A 235 -14.58 23.52 -6.77
N MET A 236 -14.53 24.53 -5.88
CA MET A 236 -15.54 25.58 -5.81
C MET A 236 -15.59 26.45 -7.08
N ARG A 237 -14.44 26.67 -7.73
CA ARG A 237 -14.40 27.36 -9.04
C ARG A 237 -15.12 26.57 -10.14
N LYS A 238 -15.17 25.26 -10.04
CA LYS A 238 -15.83 24.38 -11.02
C LYS A 238 -17.28 24.07 -10.67
N ASP A 239 -17.58 23.90 -9.40
CA ASP A 239 -18.90 23.54 -8.88
C ASP A 239 -19.19 24.39 -7.63
N PRO A 240 -19.94 25.51 -7.78
CA PRO A 240 -20.30 26.37 -6.64
C PRO A 240 -21.08 25.67 -5.52
N GLN A 241 -21.67 24.52 -5.82
CA GLN A 241 -22.43 23.75 -4.82
C GLN A 241 -21.57 22.68 -4.10
N TYR A 242 -20.27 22.62 -4.39
CA TYR A 242 -19.39 21.59 -3.82
C TYR A 242 -19.44 21.54 -2.28
N LEU A 243 -19.39 22.68 -1.61
CA LEU A 243 -19.44 22.73 -0.15
C LEU A 243 -20.77 22.21 0.40
N ALA A 244 -21.89 22.63 -0.19
CA ALA A 244 -23.21 22.19 0.22
C ALA A 244 -23.39 20.67 0.02
N LYS A 245 -22.97 20.14 -1.14
CA LYS A 245 -23.00 18.70 -1.45
C LYS A 245 -22.18 17.86 -0.48
N ASN A 246 -21.10 18.42 0.04
CA ASN A 246 -20.20 17.75 0.99
C ASN A 246 -20.44 18.13 2.44
N LYS A 247 -21.52 18.86 2.76
CA LYS A 247 -21.88 19.33 4.09
C LYS A 247 -20.75 20.11 4.79
N ILE A 248 -20.01 20.92 4.02
CA ILE A 248 -18.92 21.74 4.53
C ILE A 248 -19.44 23.15 4.74
N ARG A 249 -19.26 23.70 5.93
CA ARG A 249 -19.58 25.07 6.31
C ARG A 249 -18.33 25.88 6.50
N LEU A 250 -18.45 27.18 6.27
CA LEU A 250 -17.36 28.15 6.42
C LEU A 250 -17.58 28.97 7.69
N TYR A 251 -16.48 29.23 8.40
CA TYR A 251 -16.50 30.10 9.57
C TYR A 251 -15.34 31.09 9.49
N ASP A 252 -15.58 32.29 9.95
CA ASP A 252 -14.53 33.30 10.13
C ASP A 252 -13.70 33.06 11.41
N GLN A 253 -12.77 33.96 11.69
CA GLN A 253 -11.92 33.86 12.88
C GLN A 253 -12.67 34.11 14.18
N SER A 254 -13.86 34.74 14.13
CA SER A 254 -14.74 34.94 15.28
C SER A 254 -15.65 33.74 15.54
N GLY A 255 -15.67 32.75 14.65
CA GLY A 255 -16.55 31.59 14.69
C GLY A 255 -17.94 31.83 14.09
N GLN A 256 -18.15 32.97 13.40
CA GLN A 256 -19.37 33.28 12.70
C GLN A 256 -19.42 32.56 11.36
N GLU A 257 -20.58 31.97 11.02
CA GLU A 257 -20.76 31.29 9.74
C GLU A 257 -20.76 32.29 8.56
N VAL A 258 -19.99 31.97 7.52
CA VAL A 258 -19.82 32.78 6.32
C VAL A 258 -20.52 32.09 5.15
N PRO A 259 -21.47 32.76 4.47
CA PRO A 259 -22.09 32.19 3.30
C PRO A 259 -21.07 31.97 2.16
N PRO A 260 -21.05 30.80 1.48
CA PRO A 260 -20.10 30.53 0.41
C PRO A 260 -20.17 31.53 -0.76
N GLU A 261 -21.33 32.15 -0.96
CA GLU A 261 -21.59 33.13 -2.01
C GLU A 261 -20.89 34.47 -1.74
N SER A 262 -20.53 34.76 -0.49
CA SER A 262 -19.80 35.99 -0.10
C SER A 262 -18.30 35.88 -0.29
N VAL A 263 -17.79 34.69 -0.66
CA VAL A 263 -16.36 34.42 -0.78
C VAL A 263 -15.94 34.53 -2.24
N ASP A 264 -14.87 35.28 -2.51
CA ASP A 264 -14.25 35.31 -3.83
C ASP A 264 -13.33 34.07 -4.01
N TRP A 265 -13.83 33.06 -4.71
CA TRP A 265 -13.12 31.82 -4.99
C TRP A 265 -12.00 31.96 -6.03
N ASN A 266 -11.85 33.13 -6.69
CA ASN A 266 -10.75 33.36 -7.62
C ASN A 266 -9.45 33.78 -6.89
N THR A 267 -9.56 34.15 -5.63
CA THR A 267 -8.43 34.49 -4.76
C THR A 267 -8.13 33.34 -3.80
N ASP A 268 -7.01 33.43 -3.10
CA ASP A 268 -6.64 32.50 -2.02
C ASP A 268 -7.13 33.00 -0.63
N ASP A 269 -7.95 34.07 -0.57
CA ASP A 269 -8.42 34.62 0.69
C ASP A 269 -9.29 33.66 1.48
N ALA A 270 -9.97 32.75 0.80
CA ALA A 270 -10.72 31.66 1.43
C ALA A 270 -9.87 30.80 2.39
N VAL A 271 -8.55 30.74 2.21
CA VAL A 271 -7.63 30.01 3.13
C VAL A 271 -7.62 30.56 4.54
N LYS A 272 -8.09 31.80 4.73
CA LYS A 272 -8.19 32.46 6.04
C LYS A 272 -9.42 32.00 6.84
N LEU A 273 -10.38 31.37 6.17
CA LEU A 273 -11.60 30.83 6.78
C LEU A 273 -11.37 29.41 7.32
N MET A 274 -12.18 29.02 8.28
CA MET A 274 -12.24 27.65 8.78
C MET A 274 -13.32 26.88 8.02
N PHE A 275 -12.92 25.77 7.42
CA PHE A 275 -13.82 24.85 6.71
C PHE A 275 -14.12 23.67 7.62
N ARG A 276 -15.36 23.50 8.01
CA ARG A 276 -15.81 22.45 8.92
C ARG A 276 -16.86 21.59 8.22
N GLN A 277 -16.61 20.29 8.17
CA GLN A 277 -17.57 19.31 7.65
C GLN A 277 -18.35 18.73 8.82
N ASP A 278 -19.67 18.66 8.68
CA ASP A 278 -20.55 18.00 9.65
C ASP A 278 -20.33 16.49 9.66
N PRO A 279 -20.49 15.82 10.79
CA PRO A 279 -20.37 14.37 10.95
C PRO A 279 -21.28 13.57 10.02
#